data_26c390ee7a63d2c38ec78704d050bd80
#
_entry.id   26c390ee7a63d2c38ec78704d050bd80
#
_cell.length_a   1.000
_cell.length_b   1.000
_cell.length_c   1.000
_cell.angle_alpha   90.00
_cell.angle_beta   90.00
_cell.angle_gamma   90.00
#
_symmetry.space_group_name_H-M   'P 1'
#
loop_
_entity.id
_entity.type
_entity.pdbx_description
1 polymer ?
#
loop_
_entity_poly.entity_id
_entity_poly.type
_entity_poly.pdbx_seq_one_letter_code
_entity_poly.pdbx_strand_id
1 'polypeptide(L)'
;PRDAASLAEDVSSMRRRMRAELDRSDAAVFDLKQGEGGLVDLEFLLQFLLLRDAADHPALRAQRATPALLDVVLASGSITPDTHASLLAAHASLLDAGMRCTLDRRPRRVPPDALIEAARTTIRDAVAAQGLSFNA
;
A
#
# COMPACT_ATOMS: atom_id res chain seq x y z
N PRO A 1 12.94 6.38 -21.11
CA PRO A 1 11.95 5.82 -20.20
C PRO A 1 12.21 4.35 -19.89
N ARG A 2 11.95 3.98 -18.66
CA ARG A 2 12.08 2.59 -18.21
C ARG A 2 10.94 1.75 -18.70
N ASP A 3 11.19 0.51 -19.02
CA ASP A 3 10.09 -0.41 -19.26
C ASP A 3 9.41 -0.78 -17.92
N ALA A 4 8.18 -1.28 -18.02
CA ALA A 4 7.38 -1.60 -16.83
C ALA A 4 7.99 -2.70 -15.97
N ALA A 5 8.66 -3.69 -16.58
CA ALA A 5 9.29 -4.80 -15.85
C ALA A 5 10.46 -4.30 -14.99
N SER A 6 11.31 -3.43 -15.55
CA SER A 6 12.42 -2.82 -14.80
C SER A 6 11.92 -1.95 -13.67
N LEU A 7 10.88 -1.16 -13.91
CA LEU A 7 10.27 -0.31 -12.89
C LEU A 7 9.68 -1.17 -11.76
N ALA A 8 8.97 -2.24 -12.10
CA ALA A 8 8.36 -3.15 -11.13
C ALA A 8 9.44 -3.77 -10.22
N GLU A 9 10.55 -4.22 -10.81
CA GLU A 9 11.63 -4.81 -10.02
C GLU A 9 12.31 -3.79 -9.11
N ASP A 10 12.52 -2.58 -9.58
CA ASP A 10 13.14 -1.52 -8.77
C ASP A 10 12.26 -1.14 -7.58
N VAL A 11 10.98 -0.95 -7.83
CA VAL A 11 10.02 -0.61 -6.76
C VAL A 11 9.91 -1.76 -5.76
N SER A 12 9.82 -2.99 -6.25
CA SER A 12 9.74 -4.18 -5.39
C SER A 12 10.99 -4.34 -4.54
N SER A 13 12.17 -4.19 -5.12
CA SER A 13 13.45 -4.29 -4.42
C SER A 13 13.57 -3.24 -3.31
N MET A 14 13.21 -2.00 -3.62
CA MET A 14 13.23 -0.91 -2.64
C MET A 14 12.29 -1.22 -1.48
N ARG A 15 11.08 -1.69 -1.77
CA ARG A 15 10.09 -2.00 -0.73
C ARG A 15 10.55 -3.15 0.16
N ARG A 16 11.12 -4.21 -0.43
CA ARG A 16 11.65 -5.34 0.35
C ARG A 16 12.75 -4.89 1.31
N ARG A 17 13.67 -4.03 0.85
CA ARG A 17 14.74 -3.51 1.70
C ARG A 17 14.20 -2.66 2.84
N MET A 18 13.22 -1.80 2.56
CA MET A 18 12.58 -0.98 3.60
C MET A 18 11.88 -1.86 4.63
N ARG A 19 11.16 -2.88 4.19
CA ARG A 19 10.47 -3.80 5.10
C ARG A 19 11.47 -4.51 6.01
N ALA A 20 12.58 -4.99 5.47
CA ALA A 20 13.59 -5.71 6.25
C ALA A 20 14.12 -4.86 7.41
N GLU A 21 14.22 -3.54 7.22
CA GLU A 21 14.72 -2.63 8.24
C GLU A 21 13.65 -2.14 9.20
N LEU A 22 12.42 -1.92 8.73
CA LEU A 22 11.43 -1.13 9.46
C LEU A 22 10.24 -1.91 9.97
N ASP A 23 9.96 -3.11 9.44
CA ASP A 23 8.78 -3.88 9.85
C ASP A 23 8.95 -4.37 11.28
N ARG A 24 8.00 -4.00 12.15
CA ARG A 24 7.98 -4.37 13.57
C ARG A 24 6.94 -5.46 13.87
N SER A 25 6.44 -6.13 12.83
CA SER A 25 5.53 -7.26 13.02
C SER A 25 6.26 -8.44 13.67
N ASP A 26 5.50 -9.22 14.43
CA ASP A 26 5.97 -10.49 14.98
C ASP A 26 4.83 -11.52 14.92
N ALA A 27 4.97 -12.65 15.63
CA ALA A 27 3.97 -13.71 15.57
C ALA A 27 2.60 -13.30 16.14
N ALA A 28 2.56 -12.28 17.00
CA ALA A 28 1.34 -11.87 17.71
C ALA A 28 0.75 -10.58 17.19
N VAL A 29 1.56 -9.69 16.62
CA VAL A 29 1.11 -8.36 16.20
C VAL A 29 1.57 -8.03 14.79
N PHE A 30 0.72 -7.27 14.10
CA PHE A 30 0.95 -6.76 12.76
C PHE A 30 1.27 -5.27 12.81
N ASP A 31 2.37 -4.87 12.17
CA ASP A 31 2.76 -3.47 11.98
C ASP A 31 1.87 -2.87 10.87
N LEU A 32 0.98 -1.97 11.25
CA LEU A 32 -0.02 -1.38 10.33
C LEU A 32 0.62 -0.62 9.16
N LYS A 33 1.82 -0.08 9.35
CA LYS A 33 2.51 0.66 8.29
C LYS A 33 3.43 -0.24 7.47
N GLN A 34 4.38 -0.88 8.12
CA GLN A 34 5.48 -1.56 7.45
C GLN A 34 5.24 -3.05 7.21
N GLY A 35 4.24 -3.63 7.84
CA GLY A 35 3.93 -5.05 7.66
C GLY A 35 3.41 -5.37 6.27
N GLU A 36 3.51 -6.64 5.88
CA GLU A 36 3.03 -7.11 4.58
C GLU A 36 1.54 -6.87 4.43
N GLY A 37 1.14 -6.19 3.37
CA GLY A 37 -0.24 -5.78 3.14
C GLY A 37 -0.66 -4.57 3.95
N GLY A 38 0.29 -3.82 4.51
CA GLY A 38 0.04 -2.62 5.29
C GLY A 38 0.02 -1.34 4.45
N LEU A 39 -0.02 -0.21 5.14
CA LEU A 39 -0.19 1.10 4.51
C LEU A 39 0.93 1.45 3.53
N VAL A 40 2.18 1.10 3.87
CA VAL A 40 3.31 1.43 3.00
C VAL A 40 3.30 0.59 1.72
N ASP A 41 2.86 -0.66 1.79
CA ASP A 41 2.67 -1.47 0.57
C ASP A 41 1.68 -0.80 -0.37
N LEU A 42 0.57 -0.28 0.14
CA LEU A 42 -0.40 0.45 -0.67
C LEU A 42 0.21 1.71 -1.28
N GLU A 43 0.96 2.48 -0.50
CA GLU A 43 1.62 3.69 -1.00
C GLU A 43 2.60 3.37 -2.13
N PHE A 44 3.39 2.30 -2.00
CA PHE A 44 4.32 1.88 -3.04
C PHE A 44 3.61 1.39 -4.30
N LEU A 45 2.51 0.66 -4.12
CA LEU A 45 1.67 0.25 -5.26
C LEU A 45 1.18 1.48 -6.04
N LEU A 46 0.66 2.48 -5.35
CA LEU A 46 0.12 3.68 -6.00
C LEU A 46 1.23 4.48 -6.70
N GLN A 47 2.40 4.60 -6.09
CA GLN A 47 3.54 5.26 -6.73
C GLN A 47 3.97 4.51 -7.98
N PHE A 48 4.02 3.19 -7.95
CA PHE A 48 4.31 2.39 -9.14
C PHE A 48 3.32 2.65 -10.26
N LEU A 49 2.02 2.62 -9.95
CA LEU A 49 0.98 2.82 -10.95
C LEU A 49 1.05 4.24 -11.56
N LEU A 50 1.32 5.24 -10.75
CA LEU A 50 1.48 6.61 -11.23
C LEU A 50 2.70 6.73 -12.15
N LEU A 51 3.82 6.16 -11.77
CA LEU A 51 5.04 6.21 -12.59
C LEU A 51 4.87 5.47 -13.91
N ARG A 52 4.18 4.35 -13.90
CA ARG A 52 3.94 3.56 -15.12
C ARG A 52 2.93 4.21 -16.05
N ASP A 53 1.80 4.68 -15.50
CA ASP A 53 0.61 5.01 -16.30
C ASP A 53 0.28 6.50 -16.34
N ALA A 54 0.83 7.29 -15.44
CA ALA A 54 0.48 8.71 -15.28
C ALA A 54 1.69 9.57 -14.92
N ALA A 55 2.84 9.30 -15.57
CA ALA A 55 4.13 9.93 -15.25
C ALA A 55 4.09 11.46 -15.25
N ASP A 56 3.24 12.06 -16.10
CA ASP A 56 3.14 13.52 -16.21
C ASP A 56 2.08 14.13 -15.30
N HIS A 57 1.40 13.30 -14.48
CA HIS A 57 0.32 13.79 -13.65
C HIS A 57 0.87 14.64 -12.48
N PRO A 58 0.23 15.80 -12.18
CA PRO A 58 0.70 16.66 -11.08
C PRO A 58 0.80 15.97 -9.73
N ALA A 59 0.04 14.89 -9.49
CA ALA A 59 0.08 14.13 -8.26
C ALA A 59 1.48 13.57 -7.95
N LEU A 60 2.32 13.33 -8.97
CA LEU A 60 3.72 12.90 -8.77
C LEU A 60 4.60 14.00 -8.17
N ARG A 61 4.24 15.25 -8.39
CA ARG A 61 5.04 16.40 -7.94
C ARG A 61 4.56 16.96 -6.61
N ALA A 62 3.37 16.56 -6.19
CA ALA A 62 2.77 17.02 -4.94
C ALA A 62 2.48 15.82 -4.06
N GLN A 63 2.72 15.96 -2.76
CA GLN A 63 2.28 14.93 -1.82
C GLN A 63 0.76 14.94 -1.77
N ARG A 64 0.17 13.79 -2.02
CA ARG A 64 -1.28 13.60 -1.98
C ARG A 64 -1.62 12.49 -1.00
N ALA A 65 -2.76 12.66 -0.33
CA ALA A 65 -3.31 11.60 0.51
C ALA A 65 -3.67 10.38 -0.34
N THR A 66 -3.58 9.21 0.25
CA THR A 66 -3.86 7.94 -0.44
C THR A 66 -5.22 7.93 -1.15
N PRO A 67 -6.34 8.41 -0.55
CA PRO A 67 -7.61 8.43 -1.30
C PRO A 67 -7.55 9.25 -2.58
N ALA A 68 -6.83 10.37 -2.60
CA ALA A 68 -6.67 11.18 -3.80
C ALA A 68 -5.86 10.46 -4.86
N LEU A 69 -4.80 9.74 -4.46
CA LEU A 69 -4.00 8.94 -5.40
C LEU A 69 -4.81 7.78 -5.98
N LEU A 70 -5.65 7.15 -5.18
CA LEU A 70 -6.56 6.10 -5.65
C LEU A 70 -7.49 6.63 -6.74
N ASP A 71 -8.01 7.84 -6.58
CA ASP A 71 -8.85 8.47 -7.61
C ASP A 71 -8.08 8.72 -8.90
N VAL A 72 -6.83 9.14 -8.80
CA VAL A 72 -5.98 9.38 -9.99
C VAL A 72 -5.74 8.07 -10.75
N VAL A 73 -5.36 7.00 -10.06
CA VAL A 73 -5.07 5.73 -10.74
C VAL A 73 -6.34 5.07 -11.29
N LEU A 74 -7.49 5.31 -10.67
CA LEU A 74 -8.77 4.89 -11.24
C LEU A 74 -9.06 5.66 -12.54
N ALA A 75 -8.91 6.97 -12.52
CA ALA A 75 -9.16 7.81 -13.70
C ALA A 75 -8.20 7.48 -14.85
N SER A 76 -6.99 7.06 -14.53
CA SER A 76 -5.98 6.65 -15.51
C SER A 76 -6.22 5.24 -16.08
N GLY A 77 -7.20 4.53 -15.56
CA GLY A 77 -7.50 3.16 -16.01
C GLY A 77 -6.55 2.11 -15.45
N SER A 78 -5.72 2.46 -14.47
CA SER A 78 -4.74 1.53 -13.88
C SER A 78 -5.40 0.46 -13.03
N ILE A 79 -6.54 0.76 -12.44
CA ILE A 79 -7.32 -0.16 -11.62
C ILE A 79 -8.80 -0.08 -12.00
N THR A 80 -9.54 -1.11 -11.65
CA THR A 80 -11.00 -1.15 -11.88
C THR A 80 -11.73 -0.41 -10.76
N PRO A 81 -13.01 -0.01 -10.98
CA PRO A 81 -13.82 0.55 -9.90
C PRO A 81 -13.93 -0.35 -8.69
N ASP A 82 -14.04 -1.67 -8.88
CA ASP A 82 -14.09 -2.63 -7.76
C ASP A 82 -12.79 -2.63 -6.95
N THR A 83 -11.65 -2.65 -7.61
CA THR A 83 -10.35 -2.57 -6.95
C THR A 83 -10.19 -1.25 -6.21
N HIS A 84 -10.61 -0.15 -6.82
CA HIS A 84 -10.59 1.17 -6.16
C HIS A 84 -11.38 1.14 -4.86
N ALA A 85 -12.62 0.64 -4.90
CA ALA A 85 -13.47 0.57 -3.71
C ALA A 85 -12.85 -0.32 -2.63
N SER A 86 -12.29 -1.47 -3.02
CA SER A 86 -11.66 -2.42 -2.08
C SER A 86 -10.42 -1.81 -1.41
N LEU A 87 -9.58 -1.14 -2.19
CA LEU A 87 -8.37 -0.50 -1.65
C LEU A 87 -8.71 0.70 -0.76
N LEU A 88 -9.73 1.45 -1.10
CA LEU A 88 -10.20 2.55 -0.27
C LEU A 88 -10.69 2.04 1.09
N ALA A 89 -11.46 0.94 1.09
CA ALA A 89 -11.94 0.32 2.33
C ALA A 89 -10.77 -0.24 3.16
N ALA A 90 -9.81 -0.89 2.51
CA ALA A 90 -8.62 -1.41 3.19
C ALA A 90 -7.81 -0.29 3.85
N HIS A 91 -7.60 0.81 3.13
CA HIS A 91 -6.92 1.99 3.67
C HIS A 91 -7.64 2.53 4.89
N ALA A 92 -8.96 2.67 4.82
CA ALA A 92 -9.76 3.17 5.93
C ALA A 92 -9.65 2.28 7.17
N SER A 93 -9.70 0.95 6.99
CA SER A 93 -9.57 0.00 8.10
C SER A 93 -8.22 0.10 8.80
N LEU A 94 -7.13 0.17 8.03
CA LEU A 94 -5.78 0.27 8.59
C LEU A 94 -5.55 1.62 9.26
N LEU A 95 -6.06 2.69 8.65
CA LEU A 95 -5.93 4.04 9.21
C LEU A 95 -6.69 4.16 10.53
N ASP A 96 -7.90 3.62 10.59
CA ASP A 96 -8.73 3.61 11.81
C ASP A 96 -8.02 2.86 12.94
N ALA A 97 -7.48 1.68 12.65
CA ALA A 97 -6.73 0.91 13.64
C ALA A 97 -5.50 1.71 14.14
N GLY A 98 -4.79 2.38 13.24
CA GLY A 98 -3.67 3.24 13.59
C GLY A 98 -4.06 4.40 14.49
N MET A 99 -5.19 5.03 14.22
CA MET A 99 -5.72 6.13 15.03
C MET A 99 -6.04 5.64 16.45
N ARG A 100 -6.64 4.46 16.58
CA ARG A 100 -6.92 3.88 17.90
C ARG A 100 -5.64 3.66 18.69
N CYS A 101 -4.59 3.14 18.05
CA CYS A 101 -3.29 3.00 18.69
C CYS A 101 -2.75 4.35 19.17
N THR A 102 -2.83 5.37 18.33
CA THR A 102 -2.37 6.73 18.66
C THR A 102 -3.13 7.31 19.85
N LEU A 103 -4.45 7.17 19.86
CA LEU A 103 -5.29 7.65 20.96
C LEU A 103 -4.97 6.94 22.28
N ASP A 104 -4.62 5.67 22.21
CA ASP A 104 -4.23 4.87 23.37
C ASP A 104 -2.74 5.00 23.72
N ARG A 105 -2.00 5.83 23.00
CA ARG A 105 -0.57 6.01 23.18
C ARG A 105 0.23 4.71 23.04
N ARG A 106 -0.19 3.86 22.10
CA ARG A 106 0.45 2.57 21.82
C ARG A 106 1.13 2.62 20.44
N PRO A 107 2.17 1.80 20.21
CA PRO A 107 2.72 1.63 18.86
C PRO A 107 1.64 1.15 17.88
N ARG A 108 1.81 1.48 16.60
CA ARG A 108 0.85 1.11 15.55
C ARG A 108 1.03 -0.34 15.13
N ARG A 109 0.90 -1.23 16.11
CA ARG A 109 0.95 -2.68 15.94
C ARG A 109 -0.26 -3.28 16.64
N VAL A 110 -0.97 -4.16 15.94
CA VAL A 110 -2.22 -4.74 16.45
C VAL A 110 -2.25 -6.24 16.20
N PRO A 111 -2.93 -7.00 17.06
CA PRO A 111 -3.28 -8.38 16.71
C PRO A 111 -4.13 -8.35 15.43
N PRO A 112 -3.81 -9.17 14.42
CA PRO A 112 -4.55 -9.14 13.15
C PRO A 112 -5.92 -9.80 13.31
N ASP A 113 -6.95 -9.00 13.49
CA ASP A 113 -8.33 -9.47 13.50
C ASP A 113 -8.85 -9.68 12.06
N ALA A 114 -10.11 -10.10 11.93
CA ALA A 114 -10.69 -10.39 10.61
C ALA A 114 -10.70 -9.16 9.69
N LEU A 115 -10.96 -7.98 10.23
CA LEU A 115 -11.01 -6.75 9.44
C LEU A 115 -9.62 -6.35 8.95
N ILE A 116 -8.61 -6.47 9.81
CA ILE A 116 -7.21 -6.20 9.45
C ILE A 116 -6.73 -7.21 8.41
N GLU A 117 -7.03 -8.50 8.58
CA GLU A 117 -6.64 -9.52 7.61
C GLU A 117 -7.32 -9.32 6.25
N ALA A 118 -8.59 -8.90 6.23
CA ALA A 118 -9.27 -8.56 4.98
C ALA A 118 -8.58 -7.40 4.26
N ALA A 119 -8.18 -6.36 4.98
CA ALA A 119 -7.44 -5.23 4.41
C ALA A 119 -6.08 -5.66 3.85
N ARG A 120 -5.33 -6.47 4.59
CA ARG A 120 -4.03 -6.98 4.16
C ARG A 120 -4.15 -7.82 2.89
N THR A 121 -5.14 -8.71 2.84
CA THR A 121 -5.38 -9.56 1.68
C THR A 121 -5.70 -8.72 0.45
N THR A 122 -6.56 -7.72 0.60
CA THR A 122 -6.91 -6.80 -0.49
C THR A 122 -5.67 -6.13 -1.07
N ILE A 123 -4.81 -5.58 -0.21
CA ILE A 123 -3.59 -4.88 -0.65
C ILE A 123 -2.61 -5.88 -1.28
N ARG A 124 -2.37 -7.03 -0.66
CA ARG A 124 -1.47 -8.04 -1.21
C ARG A 124 -1.92 -8.52 -2.59
N ASP A 125 -3.21 -8.76 -2.76
CA ASP A 125 -3.76 -9.20 -4.04
C ASP A 125 -3.59 -8.13 -5.12
N ALA A 126 -3.82 -6.87 -4.78
CA ALA A 126 -3.63 -5.77 -5.72
C ALA A 126 -2.17 -5.60 -6.12
N VAL A 127 -1.24 -5.76 -5.18
CA VAL A 127 0.21 -5.73 -5.44
C VAL A 127 0.58 -6.86 -6.40
N ALA A 128 0.16 -8.08 -6.10
CA ALA A 128 0.47 -9.25 -6.92
C ALA A 128 -0.12 -9.13 -8.33
N ALA A 129 -1.33 -8.59 -8.45
CA ALA A 129 -2.01 -8.41 -9.73
C ALA A 129 -1.23 -7.47 -10.67
N GLN A 130 -0.41 -6.58 -10.13
CA GLN A 130 0.42 -5.66 -10.91
C GLN A 130 1.84 -6.21 -11.18
N GLY A 131 2.11 -7.45 -10.79
CA GLY A 131 3.42 -8.06 -11.01
C GLY A 131 4.50 -7.59 -10.03
N LEU A 132 4.09 -7.01 -8.91
CA LEU A 132 5.01 -6.56 -7.87
C LEU A 132 5.19 -7.64 -6.80
N SER A 133 6.35 -7.65 -6.14
CA SER A 133 6.66 -8.57 -5.05
C SER A 133 7.31 -7.79 -3.91
N PHE A 134 6.52 -7.43 -2.90
CA PHE A 134 6.96 -6.63 -1.76
C PHE A 134 7.35 -7.46 -0.53
N ASN A 135 7.11 -8.74 -0.56
CA ASN A 135 7.54 -9.68 0.47
C ASN A 135 8.84 -10.35 0.07
N ALA A 136 9.57 -10.81 1.05
CA ALA A 136 10.88 -11.42 0.79
C ALA A 136 10.81 -12.69 -0.07
#